data_3629f6516ecc546baf4affa7fd15307b
#
_entry.id   3629f6516ecc546baf4affa7fd15307b
#
_cell.length_a   1.000
_cell.length_b   1.000
_cell.length_c   1.000
_cell.angle_alpha   90.00
_cell.angle_beta   90.00
_cell.angle_gamma   90.00
#
_symmetry.space_group_name_H-M   'P 1'
#
loop_
_entity.id
_entity.type
_entity.pdbx_description
1 polymer ?
#
loop_
_entity_poly.entity_id
_entity_poly.type
_entity_poly.pdbx_seq_one_letter_code
_entity_poly.pdbx_strand_id
1 'polypeptide(L)'
;TLTAGEPRWNMSGTLFEGIECWGERKATITQEDTRTRAKQTIQALAAHGIQHVRTHVDVTDPQLTALKAMLQVREESAHLIDLQIVAFPQEGIESYANGRELMEEAIRLGADVVGGIPHFEYTRDQGVSSVKFLMDLAERTGCLVDVHCDETDDPHSRFLEVLAEEARSRDMGARVTASHTTAMGSYDNAYCAKLFRLLGHSGISFVSCPTESIHLQGRFDSFPKRRGVTRVNELLEAGMNVCFGQDSIVDPWYPLGNGNILRVLEAGLHICHMLGYRNLQSALDLVTDNSAKAMALGERYGLETGRPANLLILSADSDYE
;
A
#
# COMPACT_ATOMS: atom_id res chain seq x y z
N THR A 1 -0.30 6.29 -11.50
CA THR A 1 -0.91 7.62 -11.31
C THR A 1 -1.11 8.34 -12.63
N LEU A 2 -2.17 9.18 -12.74
CA LEU A 2 -2.51 10.03 -13.87
C LEU A 2 -2.62 9.27 -15.21
N THR A 3 -3.22 8.09 -15.19
CA THR A 3 -3.39 7.20 -16.36
C THR A 3 -4.83 6.75 -16.57
N ALA A 4 -5.79 7.31 -15.84
CA ALA A 4 -7.20 7.00 -16.03
C ALA A 4 -7.66 7.36 -17.47
N GLY A 5 -8.31 6.41 -18.14
CA GLY A 5 -8.71 6.57 -19.54
C GLY A 5 -7.63 6.33 -20.58
N GLU A 6 -6.42 5.88 -20.17
CA GLU A 6 -5.30 5.58 -21.06
C GLU A 6 -4.88 4.10 -20.96
N PRO A 7 -4.91 3.34 -22.06
CA PRO A 7 -5.44 3.67 -23.38
C PRO A 7 -6.97 3.63 -23.43
N ARG A 8 -7.62 3.13 -22.38
CA ARG A 8 -9.08 3.05 -22.23
C ARG A 8 -9.50 3.15 -20.77
N TRP A 9 -10.77 3.38 -20.53
CA TRP A 9 -11.34 3.36 -19.20
C TRP A 9 -11.58 1.94 -18.69
N ASN A 10 -11.43 1.73 -17.39
CA ASN A 10 -11.94 0.56 -16.69
C ASN A 10 -13.47 0.70 -16.61
N MET A 11 -14.18 -0.08 -17.40
CA MET A 11 -15.64 0.02 -17.54
C MET A 11 -16.40 -0.75 -16.46
N SER A 12 -15.86 -1.85 -15.97
CA SER A 12 -16.47 -2.66 -14.91
C SER A 12 -16.21 -2.12 -13.52
N GLY A 13 -15.14 -1.33 -13.34
CA GLY A 13 -14.64 -0.88 -12.05
C GLY A 13 -14.07 -2.02 -11.20
N THR A 14 -13.66 -3.12 -11.82
CA THR A 14 -13.02 -4.25 -11.11
C THR A 14 -11.52 -4.08 -11.01
N LEU A 15 -10.91 -4.69 -10.00
CA LEU A 15 -9.46 -4.79 -9.85
C LEU A 15 -8.83 -5.40 -11.10
N PHE A 16 -9.39 -6.49 -11.62
CA PHE A 16 -8.81 -7.24 -12.76
C PHE A 16 -8.80 -6.43 -14.04
N GLU A 17 -9.90 -5.73 -14.38
CA GLU A 17 -9.92 -4.85 -15.55
C GLU A 17 -8.94 -3.66 -15.37
N GLY A 18 -8.76 -3.17 -14.14
CA GLY A 18 -7.73 -2.17 -13.83
C GLY A 18 -6.33 -2.68 -14.17
N ILE A 19 -6.01 -3.92 -13.82
CA ILE A 19 -4.73 -4.57 -14.14
C ILE A 19 -4.57 -4.74 -15.66
N GLU A 20 -5.63 -5.13 -16.38
CA GLU A 20 -5.61 -5.24 -17.85
C GLU A 20 -5.35 -3.88 -18.51
N CYS A 21 -6.06 -2.82 -18.10
CA CYS A 21 -5.85 -1.45 -18.60
C CYS A 21 -4.40 -1.00 -18.36
N TRP A 22 -3.87 -1.29 -17.18
CA TRP A 22 -2.47 -1.00 -16.87
C TRP A 22 -1.50 -1.79 -17.73
N GLY A 23 -1.72 -3.08 -17.94
CA GLY A 23 -0.90 -3.92 -18.82
C GLY A 23 -0.81 -3.35 -20.25
N GLU A 24 -1.95 -2.89 -20.79
CA GLU A 24 -2.00 -2.21 -22.09
C GLU A 24 -1.21 -0.89 -22.08
N ARG A 25 -1.39 -0.06 -21.02
CA ARG A 25 -0.69 1.22 -20.87
C ARG A 25 0.82 1.03 -20.69
N LYS A 26 1.22 0.05 -19.90
CA LYS A 26 2.61 -0.30 -19.63
C LYS A 26 3.42 -0.61 -20.91
N ALA A 27 2.82 -1.24 -21.90
CA ALA A 27 3.46 -1.54 -23.16
C ALA A 27 3.98 -0.31 -23.93
N THR A 28 3.46 0.88 -23.61
CA THR A 28 3.82 2.15 -24.26
C THR A 28 4.55 3.13 -23.35
N ILE A 29 4.88 2.71 -22.13
CA ILE A 29 5.48 3.61 -21.12
C ILE A 29 6.90 4.01 -21.52
N THR A 30 7.26 5.26 -21.27
CA THR A 30 8.61 5.77 -21.40
C THR A 30 9.11 6.38 -20.10
N GLN A 31 10.42 6.55 -19.95
CA GLN A 31 10.95 7.23 -18.77
C GLN A 31 10.47 8.68 -18.67
N GLU A 32 10.37 9.39 -19.80
CA GLU A 32 9.90 10.77 -19.82
C GLU A 32 8.43 10.90 -19.42
N ASP A 33 7.57 10.02 -19.93
CA ASP A 33 6.16 9.92 -19.52
C ASP A 33 6.03 9.67 -18.02
N THR A 34 6.80 8.71 -17.48
CA THR A 34 6.79 8.40 -16.05
C THR A 34 7.26 9.59 -15.22
N ARG A 35 8.37 10.24 -15.61
CA ARG A 35 8.91 11.42 -14.91
C ARG A 35 7.92 12.57 -14.87
N THR A 36 7.26 12.85 -16.00
CA THR A 36 6.29 13.94 -16.11
C THR A 36 5.11 13.71 -15.17
N ARG A 37 4.49 12.53 -15.21
CA ARG A 37 3.36 12.19 -14.33
C ARG A 37 3.75 12.14 -12.85
N ALA A 38 4.91 11.56 -12.53
CA ALA A 38 5.41 11.49 -11.16
C ALA A 38 5.64 12.88 -10.57
N LYS A 39 6.26 13.81 -11.30
CA LYS A 39 6.49 15.19 -10.84
C LYS A 39 5.18 15.95 -10.63
N GLN A 40 4.22 15.81 -11.53
CA GLN A 40 2.88 16.41 -11.36
C GLN A 40 2.19 15.86 -10.10
N THR A 41 2.27 14.54 -9.87
CA THR A 41 1.71 13.91 -8.69
C THR A 41 2.41 14.40 -7.41
N ILE A 42 3.74 14.46 -7.38
CA ILE A 42 4.52 14.95 -6.24
C ILE A 42 4.16 16.41 -5.90
N GLN A 43 4.00 17.27 -6.92
CA GLN A 43 3.56 18.65 -6.70
C GLN A 43 2.17 18.72 -6.07
N ALA A 44 1.23 17.89 -6.52
CA ALA A 44 -0.12 17.83 -5.94
C ALA A 44 -0.08 17.31 -4.50
N LEU A 45 0.70 16.27 -4.21
CA LEU A 45 0.90 15.74 -2.85
C LEU A 45 1.51 16.78 -1.91
N ALA A 46 2.58 17.45 -2.34
CA ALA A 46 3.22 18.51 -1.57
C ALA A 46 2.26 19.70 -1.29
N ALA A 47 1.41 20.06 -2.26
CA ALA A 47 0.37 21.08 -2.07
C ALA A 47 -0.70 20.67 -1.04
N HIS A 48 -0.90 19.38 -0.82
CA HIS A 48 -1.74 18.83 0.26
C HIS A 48 -1.00 18.59 1.58
N GLY A 49 0.25 19.04 1.69
CA GLY A 49 1.07 18.92 2.91
C GLY A 49 1.67 17.53 3.13
N ILE A 50 1.69 16.67 2.13
CA ILE A 50 2.33 15.36 2.21
C ILE A 50 3.84 15.54 2.13
N GLN A 51 4.56 14.97 3.09
CA GLN A 51 6.01 15.13 3.23
C GLN A 51 6.77 13.81 2.99
N HIS A 52 6.14 12.69 3.25
CA HIS A 52 6.70 11.36 3.07
C HIS A 52 5.75 10.51 2.23
N VAL A 53 6.28 9.85 1.23
CA VAL A 53 5.49 9.01 0.30
C VAL A 53 6.17 7.67 0.11
N ARG A 54 5.42 6.59 0.24
CA ARG A 54 5.81 5.27 -0.26
C ARG A 54 5.01 5.00 -1.52
N THR A 55 5.68 4.75 -2.63
CA THR A 55 5.05 4.52 -3.94
C THR A 55 5.41 3.14 -4.48
N HIS A 56 4.43 2.45 -5.06
CA HIS A 56 4.60 1.15 -5.69
C HIS A 56 4.92 1.35 -7.17
N VAL A 57 6.06 0.84 -7.62
CA VAL A 57 6.54 0.96 -9.00
C VAL A 57 6.58 -0.42 -9.62
N ASP A 58 5.75 -0.63 -10.64
CA ASP A 58 5.66 -1.90 -11.34
C ASP A 58 7.00 -2.28 -11.97
N VAL A 59 7.53 -3.43 -11.57
CA VAL A 59 8.79 -4.00 -12.07
C VAL A 59 8.57 -5.21 -12.99
N THR A 60 7.31 -5.54 -13.32
CA THR A 60 6.99 -6.54 -14.36
C THR A 60 7.14 -5.94 -15.75
N ASP A 61 8.33 -5.40 -15.98
CA ASP A 61 8.86 -4.83 -17.23
C ASP A 61 10.34 -5.17 -17.34
N PRO A 62 10.77 -5.97 -18.33
CA PRO A 62 12.18 -6.37 -18.48
C PRO A 62 13.16 -5.20 -18.59
N GLN A 63 12.69 -4.03 -18.99
CA GLN A 63 13.51 -2.82 -19.09
C GLN A 63 13.58 -2.04 -17.77
N LEU A 64 12.71 -2.33 -16.79
CA LEU A 64 12.55 -1.58 -15.56
C LEU A 64 12.40 -0.07 -15.81
N THR A 65 11.64 0.28 -16.84
CA THR A 65 11.52 1.64 -17.38
C THR A 65 10.99 2.62 -16.33
N ALA A 66 9.89 2.24 -15.67
CA ALA A 66 9.29 3.06 -14.62
C ALA A 66 10.22 3.21 -13.41
N LEU A 67 10.86 2.13 -12.97
CA LEU A 67 11.77 2.16 -11.83
C LEU A 67 12.95 3.11 -12.08
N LYS A 68 13.61 3.00 -13.23
CA LYS A 68 14.75 3.88 -13.58
C LYS A 68 14.34 5.36 -13.58
N ALA A 69 13.14 5.66 -14.08
CA ALA A 69 12.59 7.01 -14.06
C ALA A 69 12.31 7.49 -12.63
N MET A 70 11.71 6.65 -11.78
CA MET A 70 11.34 7.00 -10.41
C MET A 70 12.57 7.20 -9.51
N LEU A 71 13.65 6.43 -9.70
CA LEU A 71 14.91 6.65 -9.01
C LEU A 71 15.47 8.06 -9.28
N GLN A 72 15.41 8.53 -10.53
CA GLN A 72 15.80 9.89 -10.88
C GLN A 72 14.86 10.94 -10.28
N VAL A 73 13.54 10.69 -10.34
CA VAL A 73 12.53 11.60 -9.75
C VAL A 73 12.73 11.73 -8.24
N ARG A 74 13.07 10.65 -7.53
CA ARG A 74 13.38 10.69 -6.10
C ARG A 74 14.49 11.70 -5.79
N GLU A 75 15.60 11.63 -6.51
CA GLU A 75 16.72 12.57 -6.32
C GLU A 75 16.33 14.02 -6.66
N GLU A 76 15.64 14.21 -7.78
CA GLU A 76 15.22 15.55 -8.24
C GLU A 76 14.17 16.20 -7.32
N SER A 77 13.35 15.41 -6.64
CA SER A 77 12.23 15.87 -5.81
C SER A 77 12.52 15.82 -4.30
N ALA A 78 13.73 15.45 -3.89
CA ALA A 78 14.11 15.31 -2.48
C ALA A 78 13.93 16.59 -1.64
N HIS A 79 13.87 17.76 -2.28
CA HIS A 79 13.60 19.04 -1.64
C HIS A 79 12.11 19.28 -1.33
N LEU A 80 11.21 18.47 -1.88
CA LEU A 80 9.75 18.56 -1.69
C LEU A 80 9.21 17.42 -0.83
N ILE A 81 9.64 16.19 -1.10
CA ILE A 81 9.08 14.96 -0.54
C ILE A 81 10.20 13.96 -0.31
N ASP A 82 10.15 13.24 0.83
CA ASP A 82 10.91 12.02 1.06
C ASP A 82 10.17 10.84 0.41
N LEU A 83 10.78 10.22 -0.60
CA LEU A 83 10.15 9.20 -1.44
C LEU A 83 10.77 7.82 -1.22
N GLN A 84 10.00 6.86 -0.70
CA GLN A 84 10.33 5.44 -0.67
C GLN A 84 9.76 4.74 -1.90
N ILE A 85 10.58 3.97 -2.61
CA ILE A 85 10.20 3.24 -3.81
C ILE A 85 10.08 1.75 -3.50
N VAL A 86 8.88 1.21 -3.71
CA VAL A 86 8.61 -0.23 -3.63
C VAL A 86 8.83 -0.86 -5.01
N ALA A 87 9.70 -1.85 -5.08
CA ALA A 87 9.76 -2.75 -6.25
C ALA A 87 8.51 -3.64 -6.22
N PHE A 88 7.52 -3.33 -7.07
CA PHE A 88 6.21 -3.97 -7.04
C PHE A 88 5.97 -4.89 -8.23
N PRO A 89 5.78 -6.19 -8.03
CA PRO A 89 5.55 -7.15 -9.12
C PRO A 89 4.06 -7.23 -9.47
N GLN A 90 3.53 -6.25 -10.23
CA GLN A 90 2.09 -6.12 -10.52
C GLN A 90 1.46 -7.39 -11.10
N GLU A 91 2.19 -8.17 -11.87
CA GLU A 91 1.71 -9.41 -12.51
C GLU A 91 2.22 -10.68 -11.79
N GLY A 92 2.64 -10.54 -10.54
CA GLY A 92 3.19 -11.62 -9.73
C GLY A 92 4.70 -11.81 -9.85
N ILE A 93 5.28 -12.56 -8.93
CA ILE A 93 6.70 -12.94 -8.93
C ILE A 93 6.87 -14.28 -9.64
N GLU A 94 6.01 -15.25 -9.31
CA GLU A 94 6.06 -16.61 -9.87
C GLU A 94 5.28 -16.72 -11.19
N SER A 95 4.24 -15.90 -11.35
CA SER A 95 3.38 -15.88 -12.55
C SER A 95 4.02 -15.11 -13.70
N TYR A 96 4.94 -14.18 -13.42
CA TYR A 96 5.61 -13.38 -14.43
C TYR A 96 6.97 -13.95 -14.80
N ALA A 97 7.28 -13.96 -16.10
CA ALA A 97 8.56 -14.47 -16.60
C ALA A 97 9.74 -13.67 -16.02
N ASN A 98 10.70 -14.35 -15.42
CA ASN A 98 11.85 -13.77 -14.72
C ASN A 98 11.47 -12.80 -13.58
N GLY A 99 10.31 -13.02 -12.92
CA GLY A 99 9.85 -12.13 -11.87
C GLY A 99 10.82 -12.02 -10.70
N ARG A 100 11.44 -13.15 -10.29
CA ARG A 100 12.45 -13.15 -9.22
C ARG A 100 13.68 -12.32 -9.58
N GLU A 101 14.22 -12.52 -10.76
CA GLU A 101 15.40 -11.79 -11.27
C GLU A 101 15.12 -10.29 -11.40
N LEU A 102 13.90 -9.92 -11.83
CA LEU A 102 13.50 -8.51 -11.92
C LEU A 102 13.37 -7.87 -10.54
N MET A 103 12.86 -8.59 -9.56
CA MET A 103 12.80 -8.11 -8.17
C MET A 103 14.20 -7.89 -7.60
N GLU A 104 15.12 -8.86 -7.76
CA GLU A 104 16.49 -8.73 -7.31
C GLU A 104 17.22 -7.55 -8.00
N GLU A 105 17.03 -7.40 -9.30
CA GLU A 105 17.61 -6.28 -10.06
C GLU A 105 17.03 -4.93 -9.62
N ALA A 106 15.73 -4.86 -9.35
CA ALA A 106 15.09 -3.63 -8.88
C ALA A 106 15.67 -3.16 -7.52
N ILE A 107 15.88 -4.08 -6.60
CA ILE A 107 16.54 -3.77 -5.31
C ILE A 107 18.00 -3.37 -5.53
N ARG A 108 18.73 -4.08 -6.39
CA ARG A 108 20.12 -3.73 -6.74
C ARG A 108 20.24 -2.33 -7.35
N LEU A 109 19.26 -1.89 -8.11
CA LEU A 109 19.20 -0.54 -8.70
C LEU A 109 18.87 0.55 -7.68
N GLY A 110 18.35 0.21 -6.50
CA GLY A 110 18.12 1.15 -5.42
C GLY A 110 16.65 1.36 -5.05
N ALA A 111 15.75 0.43 -5.33
CA ALA A 111 14.44 0.42 -4.68
C ALA A 111 14.62 0.17 -3.18
N ASP A 112 13.79 0.81 -2.36
CA ASP A 112 13.92 0.85 -0.90
C ASP A 112 13.17 -0.30 -0.22
N VAL A 113 12.14 -0.82 -0.88
CA VAL A 113 11.15 -1.73 -0.30
C VAL A 113 10.87 -2.87 -1.26
N VAL A 114 10.83 -4.09 -0.75
CA VAL A 114 10.42 -5.28 -1.51
C VAL A 114 8.90 -5.41 -1.47
N GLY A 115 8.27 -5.39 -2.64
CA GLY A 115 6.83 -5.55 -2.82
C GLY A 115 6.40 -6.99 -3.08
N GLY A 116 5.08 -7.20 -3.11
CA GLY A 116 4.48 -8.48 -3.46
C GLY A 116 2.97 -8.38 -3.66
N ILE A 117 2.42 -9.34 -4.39
CA ILE A 117 0.97 -9.48 -4.66
C ILE A 117 0.57 -10.97 -4.69
N PRO A 118 0.71 -11.71 -3.57
CA PRO A 118 0.59 -13.16 -3.56
C PRO A 118 -0.78 -13.69 -3.97
N HIS A 119 -1.85 -12.90 -3.78
CA HIS A 119 -3.21 -13.29 -4.15
C HIS A 119 -3.47 -13.21 -5.67
N PHE A 120 -2.56 -12.60 -6.43
CA PHE A 120 -2.63 -12.54 -7.89
C PHE A 120 -1.86 -13.67 -8.58
N GLU A 121 -1.01 -14.40 -7.87
CA GLU A 121 -0.36 -15.59 -8.40
C GLU A 121 -1.39 -16.65 -8.84
N TYR A 122 -1.08 -17.47 -9.84
CA TYR A 122 -2.04 -18.42 -10.39
C TYR A 122 -2.51 -19.49 -9.40
N THR A 123 -1.68 -19.86 -8.44
CA THR A 123 -2.02 -20.87 -7.44
C THR A 123 -1.62 -20.42 -6.03
N ARG A 124 -2.28 -21.03 -5.02
CA ARG A 124 -1.90 -20.79 -3.62
C ARG A 124 -0.43 -21.11 -3.36
N ASP A 125 0.10 -22.19 -3.94
CA ASP A 125 1.50 -22.59 -3.72
C ASP A 125 2.47 -21.56 -4.30
N GLN A 126 2.16 -20.99 -5.46
CA GLN A 126 2.93 -19.88 -6.02
C GLN A 126 2.86 -18.63 -5.14
N GLY A 127 1.67 -18.28 -4.63
CA GLY A 127 1.53 -17.16 -3.69
C GLY A 127 2.34 -17.36 -2.40
N VAL A 128 2.35 -18.57 -1.84
CA VAL A 128 3.20 -18.90 -0.68
C VAL A 128 4.69 -18.83 -1.04
N SER A 129 5.07 -19.32 -2.23
CA SER A 129 6.44 -19.24 -2.74
C SER A 129 6.90 -17.79 -2.93
N SER A 130 6.03 -16.95 -3.50
CA SER A 130 6.33 -15.52 -3.69
C SER A 130 6.52 -14.79 -2.36
N VAL A 131 5.69 -15.05 -1.33
CA VAL A 131 5.88 -14.49 0.02
C VAL A 131 7.21 -14.90 0.62
N LYS A 132 7.59 -16.17 0.53
CA LYS A 132 8.89 -16.64 1.04
C LYS A 132 10.06 -16.00 0.32
N PHE A 133 9.99 -15.92 -1.02
CA PHE A 133 11.04 -15.29 -1.81
C PHE A 133 11.22 -13.81 -1.47
N LEU A 134 10.13 -13.03 -1.39
CA LEU A 134 10.24 -11.60 -1.06
C LEU A 134 10.80 -11.37 0.35
N MET A 135 10.45 -12.23 1.32
CA MET A 135 11.00 -12.16 2.68
C MET A 135 12.48 -12.52 2.72
N ASP A 136 12.91 -13.55 1.97
CA ASP A 136 14.32 -13.91 1.80
C ASP A 136 15.12 -12.75 1.16
N LEU A 137 14.57 -12.11 0.14
CA LEU A 137 15.20 -10.98 -0.52
C LEU A 137 15.35 -9.79 0.43
N ALA A 138 14.29 -9.44 1.18
CA ALA A 138 14.32 -8.34 2.13
C ALA A 138 15.27 -8.61 3.31
N GLU A 139 15.35 -9.85 3.79
CA GLU A 139 16.28 -10.23 4.85
C GLU A 139 17.74 -10.07 4.40
N ARG A 140 18.09 -10.60 3.22
CA ARG A 140 19.46 -10.54 2.64
C ARG A 140 19.91 -9.11 2.34
N THR A 141 18.99 -8.24 1.95
CA THR A 141 19.29 -6.87 1.51
C THR A 141 19.10 -5.81 2.58
N GLY A 142 18.44 -6.15 3.69
CA GLY A 142 18.09 -5.20 4.75
C GLY A 142 16.92 -4.28 4.39
N CYS A 143 16.24 -4.50 3.26
CA CYS A 143 15.13 -3.68 2.80
C CYS A 143 13.87 -3.83 3.67
N LEU A 144 12.99 -2.84 3.59
CA LEU A 144 11.61 -2.94 4.08
C LEU A 144 10.78 -3.85 3.17
N VAL A 145 9.62 -4.25 3.64
CA VAL A 145 8.64 -5.07 2.89
C VAL A 145 7.28 -4.37 2.90
N ASP A 146 6.61 -4.33 1.75
CA ASP A 146 5.22 -3.86 1.63
C ASP A 146 4.45 -4.71 0.61
N VAL A 147 3.52 -5.51 1.10
CA VAL A 147 2.80 -6.51 0.29
C VAL A 147 1.35 -6.09 0.11
N HIS A 148 0.88 -6.01 -1.15
CA HIS A 148 -0.55 -6.03 -1.45
C HIS A 148 -1.07 -7.42 -1.06
N CYS A 149 -1.56 -7.52 0.17
CA CYS A 149 -1.85 -8.79 0.81
C CYS A 149 -3.35 -9.04 0.84
N ASP A 150 -3.79 -10.13 0.22
CA ASP A 150 -5.19 -10.54 0.25
C ASP A 150 -6.18 -9.41 -0.16
N GLU A 151 -5.86 -8.67 -1.23
CA GLU A 151 -6.70 -7.61 -1.79
C GLU A 151 -7.81 -8.21 -2.67
N THR A 152 -8.69 -8.93 -2.03
CA THR A 152 -9.81 -9.64 -2.65
C THR A 152 -10.94 -9.82 -1.66
N ASP A 153 -12.13 -10.15 -2.16
CA ASP A 153 -13.27 -10.55 -1.35
C ASP A 153 -13.29 -12.04 -0.96
N ASP A 154 -12.35 -12.82 -1.49
CA ASP A 154 -12.29 -14.26 -1.25
C ASP A 154 -11.82 -14.57 0.20
N PRO A 155 -12.68 -15.18 1.06
CA PRO A 155 -12.29 -15.55 2.41
C PRO A 155 -11.25 -16.68 2.48
N HIS A 156 -10.91 -17.30 1.35
CA HIS A 156 -9.87 -18.31 1.27
C HIS A 156 -8.50 -17.73 0.85
N SER A 157 -8.43 -16.47 0.44
CA SER A 157 -7.17 -15.75 0.31
C SER A 157 -6.62 -15.47 1.72
N ARG A 158 -5.54 -16.15 2.10
CA ARG A 158 -4.99 -16.19 3.47
C ARG A 158 -3.46 -16.11 3.45
N PHE A 159 -2.89 -15.28 2.58
CA PHE A 159 -1.45 -15.07 2.52
C PHE A 159 -0.94 -14.22 3.67
N LEU A 160 -1.84 -13.46 4.33
CA LEU A 160 -1.52 -12.71 5.53
C LEU A 160 -0.96 -13.61 6.66
N GLU A 161 -1.52 -14.83 6.84
CA GLU A 161 -0.97 -15.76 7.85
C GLU A 161 0.45 -16.21 7.50
N VAL A 162 0.76 -16.36 6.21
CA VAL A 162 2.11 -16.72 5.74
C VAL A 162 3.07 -15.55 5.96
N LEU A 163 2.70 -14.35 5.53
CA LEU A 163 3.51 -13.14 5.69
C LEU A 163 3.81 -12.85 7.18
N ALA A 164 2.79 -12.96 8.04
CA ALA A 164 2.95 -12.73 9.47
C ALA A 164 3.86 -13.76 10.13
N GLU A 165 3.78 -15.02 9.73
CA GLU A 165 4.67 -16.08 10.27
C GLU A 165 6.10 -15.91 9.77
N GLU A 166 6.31 -15.61 8.50
CA GLU A 166 7.65 -15.32 7.96
C GLU A 166 8.28 -14.08 8.65
N ALA A 167 7.49 -13.03 8.91
CA ALA A 167 7.95 -11.85 9.63
C ALA A 167 8.31 -12.16 11.08
N ARG A 168 7.47 -12.94 11.77
CA ARG A 168 7.67 -13.36 13.17
C ARG A 168 8.89 -14.26 13.33
N SER A 169 9.01 -15.29 12.51
CA SER A 169 10.09 -16.29 12.63
C SER A 169 11.47 -15.72 12.30
N ARG A 170 11.54 -14.64 11.51
CA ARG A 170 12.78 -13.94 11.14
C ARG A 170 13.05 -12.68 11.99
N ASP A 171 12.19 -12.37 12.97
CA ASP A 171 12.25 -11.11 13.75
C ASP A 171 12.27 -9.84 12.87
N MET A 172 11.47 -9.85 11.81
CA MET A 172 11.41 -8.77 10.82
C MET A 172 10.15 -7.90 10.93
N GLY A 173 9.27 -8.13 11.90
CA GLY A 173 7.95 -7.50 11.95
C GLY A 173 7.96 -5.98 11.79
N ALA A 174 8.88 -5.27 12.45
CA ALA A 174 8.99 -3.81 12.35
C ALA A 174 9.34 -3.30 10.93
N ARG A 175 9.76 -4.17 10.01
CA ARG A 175 10.10 -3.84 8.62
C ARG A 175 9.05 -4.31 7.62
N VAL A 176 7.97 -4.94 8.07
CA VAL A 176 6.96 -5.58 7.20
C VAL A 176 5.62 -4.86 7.31
N THR A 177 5.07 -4.53 6.17
CA THR A 177 3.74 -3.93 6.02
C THR A 177 2.85 -4.86 5.18
N ALA A 178 1.63 -5.10 5.65
CA ALA A 178 0.57 -5.75 4.89
C ALA A 178 -0.44 -4.68 4.45
N SER A 179 -0.47 -4.38 3.16
CA SER A 179 -1.39 -3.41 2.57
C SER A 179 -2.69 -4.08 2.13
N HIS A 180 -3.80 -3.35 2.18
CA HIS A 180 -5.19 -3.73 1.86
C HIS A 180 -5.79 -4.75 2.83
N THR A 181 -5.39 -6.00 2.79
CA THR A 181 -5.92 -7.13 3.59
C THR A 181 -7.45 -7.19 3.59
N THR A 182 -8.09 -6.86 2.45
CA THR A 182 -9.55 -6.72 2.34
C THR A 182 -10.29 -8.04 2.53
N ALA A 183 -9.66 -9.18 2.20
CA ALA A 183 -10.21 -10.50 2.48
C ALA A 183 -10.54 -10.73 3.96
N MET A 184 -9.83 -10.03 4.88
CA MET A 184 -10.11 -10.13 6.32
C MET A 184 -11.53 -9.66 6.67
N GLY A 185 -12.08 -8.71 5.90
CA GLY A 185 -13.49 -8.30 6.02
C GLY A 185 -14.49 -9.41 5.70
N SER A 186 -14.04 -10.48 5.05
CA SER A 186 -14.83 -11.65 4.66
C SER A 186 -14.53 -12.91 5.49
N TYR A 187 -13.50 -12.89 6.34
CA TYR A 187 -13.16 -14.03 7.19
C TYR A 187 -14.21 -14.29 8.28
N ASP A 188 -14.42 -15.54 8.62
CA ASP A 188 -15.21 -15.88 9.79
C ASP A 188 -14.48 -15.50 11.11
N ASN A 189 -15.26 -15.28 12.16
CA ASN A 189 -14.73 -14.83 13.45
C ASN A 189 -13.83 -15.87 14.13
N ALA A 190 -14.06 -17.17 13.91
CA ALA A 190 -13.24 -18.22 14.50
C ALA A 190 -11.82 -18.21 13.88
N TYR A 191 -11.74 -18.04 12.56
CA TYR A 191 -10.45 -17.88 11.90
C TYR A 191 -9.74 -16.57 12.33
N CYS A 192 -10.49 -15.46 12.41
CA CYS A 192 -9.93 -14.20 12.88
C CYS A 192 -9.35 -14.31 14.30
N ALA A 193 -10.04 -14.97 15.23
CA ALA A 193 -9.54 -15.17 16.59
C ALA A 193 -8.18 -15.91 16.62
N LYS A 194 -8.00 -16.92 15.75
CA LYS A 194 -6.69 -17.60 15.57
C LYS A 194 -5.66 -16.66 14.95
N LEU A 195 -6.03 -15.97 13.86
CA LEU A 195 -5.15 -15.09 13.09
C LEU A 195 -4.61 -13.95 13.96
N PHE A 196 -5.46 -13.27 14.71
CA PHE A 196 -5.07 -12.15 15.57
C PHE A 196 -4.02 -12.52 16.62
N ARG A 197 -4.04 -13.78 17.12
CA ARG A 197 -2.97 -14.27 17.99
C ARG A 197 -1.62 -14.29 17.27
N LEU A 198 -1.56 -14.70 16.01
CA LEU A 198 -0.34 -14.67 15.20
C LEU A 198 0.08 -13.23 14.92
N LEU A 199 -0.86 -12.38 14.46
CA LEU A 199 -0.60 -10.99 14.14
C LEU A 199 -0.04 -10.21 15.33
N GLY A 200 -0.57 -10.42 16.55
CA GLY A 200 -0.06 -9.80 17.77
C GLY A 200 1.39 -10.17 18.11
N HIS A 201 1.88 -11.30 17.60
CA HIS A 201 3.28 -11.73 17.77
C HIS A 201 4.18 -11.40 16.57
N SER A 202 3.61 -11.00 15.45
CA SER A 202 4.37 -10.75 14.21
C SER A 202 5.02 -9.37 14.18
N GLY A 203 4.42 -8.37 14.84
CA GLY A 203 4.92 -6.99 14.85
C GLY A 203 4.77 -6.24 13.53
N ILE A 204 4.01 -6.78 12.56
CA ILE A 204 3.80 -6.14 11.25
C ILE A 204 2.86 -4.93 11.35
N SER A 205 2.99 -4.02 10.39
CA SER A 205 2.08 -2.89 10.20
C SER A 205 1.04 -3.17 9.12
N PHE A 206 -0.08 -2.44 9.17
CA PHE A 206 -1.17 -2.55 8.19
C PHE A 206 -1.41 -1.20 7.52
N VAL A 207 -1.65 -1.21 6.20
CA VAL A 207 -2.17 -0.06 5.46
C VAL A 207 -3.53 -0.42 4.89
N SER A 208 -4.55 0.34 5.25
CA SER A 208 -5.87 0.26 4.62
C SER A 208 -6.04 1.44 3.67
N CYS A 209 -6.61 1.17 2.49
CA CYS A 209 -6.90 2.18 1.47
C CYS A 209 -8.42 2.30 1.28
N PRO A 210 -9.15 2.90 2.24
CA PRO A 210 -10.60 2.75 2.34
C PRO A 210 -11.37 3.28 1.14
N THR A 211 -10.93 4.38 0.52
CA THR A 211 -11.60 4.97 -0.65
C THR A 211 -11.50 4.10 -1.90
N GLU A 212 -10.38 3.44 -2.08
CA GLU A 212 -10.17 2.51 -3.18
C GLU A 212 -10.82 1.17 -2.92
N SER A 213 -10.61 0.62 -1.73
CA SER A 213 -11.15 -0.68 -1.36
C SER A 213 -12.68 -0.73 -1.46
N ILE A 214 -13.41 0.31 -1.01
CA ILE A 214 -14.88 0.35 -1.13
C ILE A 214 -15.34 0.43 -2.60
N HIS A 215 -14.52 0.96 -3.48
CA HIS A 215 -14.80 1.00 -4.92
C HIS A 215 -14.52 -0.36 -5.60
N LEU A 216 -13.38 -0.97 -5.32
CA LEU A 216 -12.92 -2.19 -5.99
C LEU A 216 -13.60 -3.45 -5.45
N GLN A 217 -13.89 -3.52 -4.15
CA GLN A 217 -14.43 -4.73 -3.52
C GLN A 217 -15.97 -4.78 -3.58
N GLY A 218 -16.56 -5.93 -3.26
CA GLY A 218 -18.00 -6.15 -3.31
C GLY A 218 -18.60 -6.22 -4.72
N ARG A 219 -17.76 -6.36 -5.76
CA ARG A 219 -18.23 -6.38 -7.15
C ARG A 219 -19.03 -7.63 -7.50
N PHE A 220 -18.72 -8.74 -6.86
CA PHE A 220 -19.42 -10.01 -7.05
C PHE A 220 -20.60 -10.19 -6.08
N ASP A 221 -20.80 -9.27 -5.13
CA ASP A 221 -21.93 -9.33 -4.22
C ASP A 221 -23.24 -8.88 -4.91
N SER A 222 -24.34 -9.52 -4.53
CA SER A 222 -25.69 -8.98 -4.71
C SER A 222 -25.96 -7.91 -3.62
N PHE A 223 -27.16 -7.88 -3.04
CA PHE A 223 -27.44 -7.03 -1.87
C PHE A 223 -27.70 -7.90 -0.63
N PRO A 224 -27.21 -7.47 0.55
CA PRO A 224 -26.38 -6.29 0.84
C PRO A 224 -24.95 -6.45 0.32
N LYS A 225 -24.32 -5.34 -0.12
CA LYS A 225 -22.90 -5.33 -0.49
C LYS A 225 -22.03 -5.21 0.76
N ARG A 226 -20.89 -5.93 0.77
CA ARG A 226 -19.88 -5.78 1.81
C ARG A 226 -19.19 -4.42 1.72
N ARG A 227 -18.55 -3.97 2.79
CA ARG A 227 -17.79 -2.73 2.79
C ARG A 227 -16.47 -2.81 2.06
N GLY A 228 -15.90 -4.00 1.90
CA GLY A 228 -14.68 -4.24 1.14
C GLY A 228 -13.40 -3.68 1.78
N VAL A 229 -13.38 -3.46 3.09
CA VAL A 229 -12.19 -3.03 3.84
C VAL A 229 -11.79 -4.07 4.87
N THR A 230 -10.54 -4.03 5.30
CA THR A 230 -10.04 -4.86 6.41
C THR A 230 -10.70 -4.51 7.74
N ARG A 231 -10.46 -5.31 8.78
CA ARG A 231 -11.03 -5.12 10.13
C ARG A 231 -10.24 -4.08 10.95
N VAL A 232 -10.25 -2.82 10.49
CA VAL A 232 -9.43 -1.73 11.05
C VAL A 232 -9.62 -1.57 12.55
N ASN A 233 -10.88 -1.50 13.03
CA ASN A 233 -11.17 -1.33 14.46
C ASN A 233 -10.61 -2.47 15.30
N GLU A 234 -10.83 -3.71 14.89
CA GLU A 234 -10.37 -4.89 15.62
C GLU A 234 -8.84 -4.98 15.66
N LEU A 235 -8.16 -4.59 14.57
CA LEU A 235 -6.70 -4.53 14.52
C LEU A 235 -6.15 -3.47 15.50
N LEU A 236 -6.73 -2.27 15.52
CA LEU A 236 -6.34 -1.19 16.43
C LEU A 236 -6.62 -1.58 17.89
N GLU A 237 -7.79 -2.16 18.19
CA GLU A 237 -8.15 -2.64 19.53
C GLU A 237 -7.21 -3.74 20.03
N ALA A 238 -6.68 -4.56 19.11
CA ALA A 238 -5.67 -5.56 19.42
C ALA A 238 -4.24 -5.01 19.51
N GLY A 239 -4.06 -3.69 19.40
CA GLY A 239 -2.77 -2.99 19.56
C GLY A 239 -1.86 -3.06 18.35
N MET A 240 -2.39 -3.39 17.18
CA MET A 240 -1.61 -3.44 15.93
C MET A 240 -1.51 -2.03 15.31
N ASN A 241 -0.40 -1.79 14.62
CA ASN A 241 -0.21 -0.53 13.89
C ASN A 241 -1.01 -0.55 12.59
N VAL A 242 -2.01 0.31 12.48
CA VAL A 242 -2.82 0.48 11.26
C VAL A 242 -2.75 1.94 10.82
N CYS A 243 -2.55 2.17 9.53
CA CYS A 243 -2.64 3.50 8.92
C CYS A 243 -3.48 3.49 7.65
N PHE A 244 -3.86 4.68 7.18
CA PHE A 244 -4.57 4.85 5.93
C PHE A 244 -3.65 5.33 4.81
N GLY A 245 -3.87 4.79 3.59
CA GLY A 245 -3.19 5.19 2.37
C GLY A 245 -4.17 5.70 1.31
N GLN A 246 -3.67 6.56 0.41
CA GLN A 246 -4.45 7.04 -0.74
C GLN A 246 -4.61 5.96 -1.81
N ASP A 247 -3.55 5.15 -2.01
CA ASP A 247 -3.39 4.23 -3.11
C ASP A 247 -3.35 4.95 -4.47
N SER A 248 -4.38 4.84 -5.26
CA SER A 248 -4.44 5.38 -6.62
C SER A 248 -4.72 6.87 -6.69
N ILE A 249 -4.09 7.53 -7.67
CA ILE A 249 -4.33 8.94 -8.01
C ILE A 249 -4.63 9.03 -9.51
N VAL A 250 -5.92 9.13 -9.86
CA VAL A 250 -6.42 9.26 -11.23
C VAL A 250 -5.83 8.18 -12.14
N ASP A 251 -6.10 6.93 -11.84
CA ASP A 251 -5.61 5.79 -12.62
C ASP A 251 -6.73 4.76 -12.90
N PRO A 252 -6.43 3.63 -13.58
CA PRO A 252 -7.47 2.67 -13.98
C PRO A 252 -8.22 2.00 -12.83
N TRP A 253 -7.67 1.99 -11.62
CA TRP A 253 -8.32 1.40 -10.45
C TRP A 253 -9.19 2.39 -9.72
N TYR A 254 -8.75 3.65 -9.56
CA TYR A 254 -9.52 4.66 -8.85
C TYR A 254 -9.35 6.06 -9.49
N PRO A 255 -10.32 6.51 -10.30
CA PRO A 255 -10.20 7.76 -11.07
C PRO A 255 -10.39 9.04 -10.24
N LEU A 256 -10.79 8.95 -8.97
CA LEU A 256 -11.09 10.11 -8.12
C LEU A 256 -10.01 10.45 -7.07
N GLY A 257 -8.91 9.68 -7.03
CA GLY A 257 -7.79 9.94 -6.13
C GLY A 257 -7.12 11.28 -6.45
N ASN A 258 -6.85 12.08 -5.45
CA ASN A 258 -6.25 13.41 -5.62
C ASN A 258 -5.06 13.69 -4.68
N GLY A 259 -4.64 12.70 -3.89
CA GLY A 259 -3.53 12.82 -2.94
C GLY A 259 -3.85 13.60 -1.65
N ASN A 260 -5.10 13.98 -1.41
CA ASN A 260 -5.50 14.59 -0.15
C ASN A 260 -5.77 13.52 0.91
N ILE A 261 -4.82 13.31 1.80
CA ILE A 261 -4.90 12.25 2.81
C ILE A 261 -5.98 12.52 3.88
N LEU A 262 -6.34 13.77 4.16
CA LEU A 262 -7.43 14.09 5.08
C LEU A 262 -8.79 13.68 4.51
N ARG A 263 -8.97 13.75 3.19
CA ARG A 263 -10.15 13.20 2.51
C ARG A 263 -10.23 11.67 2.65
N VAL A 264 -9.09 11.01 2.57
CA VAL A 264 -9.01 9.55 2.80
C VAL A 264 -9.32 9.23 4.26
N LEU A 265 -8.80 10.02 5.20
CA LEU A 265 -9.08 9.88 6.62
C LEU A 265 -10.59 10.01 6.90
N GLU A 266 -11.22 11.09 6.45
CA GLU A 266 -12.66 11.31 6.60
C GLU A 266 -13.47 10.12 6.07
N ALA A 267 -13.23 9.72 4.82
CA ALA A 267 -13.91 8.58 4.23
C ALA A 267 -13.67 7.29 5.02
N GLY A 268 -12.42 7.04 5.43
CA GLY A 268 -12.04 5.86 6.22
C GLY A 268 -12.76 5.79 7.56
N LEU A 269 -12.89 6.91 8.28
CA LEU A 269 -13.63 6.97 9.54
C LEU A 269 -15.12 6.60 9.37
N HIS A 270 -15.73 7.04 8.27
CA HIS A 270 -17.12 6.65 7.93
C HIS A 270 -17.22 5.17 7.55
N ILE A 271 -16.34 4.71 6.65
CA ILE A 271 -16.36 3.34 6.12
C ILE A 271 -16.08 2.32 7.22
N CYS A 272 -15.14 2.60 8.10
CA CYS A 272 -14.72 1.72 9.19
C CYS A 272 -15.55 1.89 10.48
N HIS A 273 -16.61 2.74 10.48
CA HIS A 273 -17.43 3.04 11.66
C HIS A 273 -16.65 3.60 12.86
N MET A 274 -15.75 4.54 12.58
CA MET A 274 -14.84 5.13 13.58
C MET A 274 -15.23 6.54 14.00
N LEU A 275 -16.50 6.94 13.85
CA LEU A 275 -16.98 8.28 14.23
C LEU A 275 -17.43 8.39 15.70
N GLY A 276 -17.19 7.36 16.50
CA GLY A 276 -17.34 7.46 17.95
C GLY A 276 -16.26 8.37 18.55
N TYR A 277 -16.61 9.17 19.58
CA TYR A 277 -15.72 10.16 20.16
C TYR A 277 -14.32 9.61 20.54
N ARG A 278 -14.27 8.40 21.08
CA ARG A 278 -13.01 7.73 21.44
C ARG A 278 -12.07 7.53 20.24
N ASN A 279 -12.64 7.20 19.10
CA ASN A 279 -11.85 6.94 17.88
C ASN A 279 -11.39 8.26 17.22
N LEU A 280 -12.22 9.31 17.34
CA LEU A 280 -11.89 10.63 16.78
C LEU A 280 -10.66 11.25 17.45
N GLN A 281 -10.45 11.02 18.74
CA GLN A 281 -9.30 11.55 19.49
C GLN A 281 -7.93 11.08 18.97
N SER A 282 -7.87 9.95 18.26
CA SER A 282 -6.65 9.39 17.66
C SER A 282 -6.76 9.23 16.15
N ALA A 283 -7.73 9.89 15.52
CA ALA A 283 -8.00 9.71 14.10
C ALA A 283 -6.80 10.17 13.22
N LEU A 284 -6.17 11.29 13.59
CA LEU A 284 -5.01 11.80 12.86
C LEU A 284 -3.81 10.85 12.91
N ASP A 285 -3.66 10.04 13.95
CA ASP A 285 -2.56 9.06 14.04
C ASP A 285 -2.57 8.09 12.86
N LEU A 286 -3.75 7.80 12.30
CA LEU A 286 -3.90 6.90 11.14
C LEU A 286 -3.21 7.41 9.88
N VAL A 287 -2.96 8.71 9.77
CA VAL A 287 -2.32 9.34 8.61
C VAL A 287 -1.02 10.10 8.98
N THR A 288 -0.59 10.00 10.23
CA THR A 288 0.62 10.63 10.77
C THR A 288 1.53 9.59 11.46
N ASP A 289 1.45 9.42 12.76
CA ASP A 289 2.37 8.58 13.55
C ASP A 289 2.33 7.11 13.14
N ASN A 290 1.15 6.56 12.88
CA ASN A 290 1.03 5.18 12.43
C ASN A 290 1.62 4.97 11.03
N SER A 291 1.45 5.95 10.14
CA SER A 291 2.06 5.95 8.81
C SER A 291 3.59 6.04 8.90
N ALA A 292 4.11 6.93 9.75
CA ALA A 292 5.54 7.08 10.00
C ALA A 292 6.17 5.79 10.52
N LYS A 293 5.45 5.07 11.40
CA LYS A 293 5.87 3.76 11.91
C LYS A 293 5.87 2.70 10.81
N ALA A 294 4.83 2.62 9.99
CA ALA A 294 4.76 1.69 8.86
C ALA A 294 5.86 1.96 7.82
N MET A 295 6.23 3.22 7.61
CA MET A 295 7.33 3.63 6.74
C MET A 295 8.71 3.51 7.39
N ALA A 296 8.80 3.11 8.65
CA ALA A 296 10.04 3.01 9.43
C ALA A 296 10.86 4.32 9.42
N LEU A 297 10.20 5.47 9.56
CA LEU A 297 10.86 6.78 9.51
C LEU A 297 11.76 7.05 10.73
N GLY A 298 11.46 6.49 11.90
CA GLY A 298 12.25 6.62 13.11
C GLY A 298 12.46 8.08 13.52
N GLU A 299 13.70 8.47 13.74
CA GLU A 299 14.07 9.84 14.16
C GLU A 299 13.87 10.90 13.07
N ARG A 300 13.56 10.51 11.84
CA ARG A 300 13.23 11.45 10.75
C ARG A 300 11.82 12.04 10.86
N TYR A 301 11.02 11.59 11.84
CA TYR A 301 9.63 12.00 12.04
C TYR A 301 9.37 12.39 13.50
N GLY A 302 8.45 13.37 13.69
CA GLY A 302 7.94 13.79 15.00
C GLY A 302 8.41 15.19 15.44
N LEU A 303 7.66 15.77 16.39
CA LEU A 303 7.86 17.12 16.93
C LEU A 303 8.77 17.09 18.17
N GLU A 304 10.05 16.79 17.97
CA GLU A 304 11.03 16.70 19.03
C GLU A 304 12.28 17.51 18.69
N THR A 305 12.97 18.02 19.72
CA THR A 305 14.24 18.75 19.53
C THR A 305 15.28 17.86 18.86
N GLY A 306 15.86 18.34 17.76
CA GLY A 306 16.87 17.62 16.97
C GLY A 306 16.31 16.83 15.79
N ARG A 307 15.00 16.69 15.65
CA ARG A 307 14.36 16.09 14.47
C ARG A 307 14.15 17.14 13.37
N PRO A 308 13.99 16.72 12.09
CA PRO A 308 13.62 17.61 11.00
C PRO A 308 12.31 18.36 11.29
N ALA A 309 12.25 19.64 11.01
CA ALA A 309 11.06 20.47 11.22
C ALA A 309 10.06 20.32 10.06
N ASN A 310 9.63 19.12 9.79
CA ASN A 310 8.62 18.81 8.78
C ASN A 310 7.23 19.00 9.43
N LEU A 311 6.65 20.18 9.28
CA LEU A 311 5.44 20.60 9.97
C LEU A 311 4.36 21.00 8.97
N LEU A 312 3.11 20.67 9.30
CA LEU A 312 1.93 21.23 8.65
C LEU A 312 1.10 21.99 9.69
N ILE A 313 0.82 23.24 9.41
CA ILE A 313 -0.04 24.08 10.25
C ILE A 313 -1.38 24.18 9.55
N LEU A 314 -2.42 23.70 10.22
CA LEU A 314 -3.80 23.76 9.74
C LEU A 314 -4.51 24.97 10.36
N SER A 315 -5.45 25.56 9.63
CA SER A 315 -6.35 26.60 10.13
C SER A 315 -7.56 25.92 10.77
N ALA A 316 -7.31 25.25 11.89
CA ALA A 316 -8.31 24.49 12.66
C ALA A 316 -8.06 24.71 14.15
N ASP A 317 -9.13 24.79 14.94
CA ASP A 317 -9.06 24.95 16.40
C ASP A 317 -9.15 23.59 17.15
N SER A 318 -9.44 22.50 16.43
CA SER A 318 -9.58 21.16 17.01
C SER A 318 -9.37 20.06 15.94
N ASP A 319 -9.20 18.82 16.41
CA ASP A 319 -9.08 17.62 15.56
C ASP A 319 -10.38 17.29 14.79
N TYR A 320 -11.45 18.04 15.00
CA TYR A 320 -12.76 17.84 14.35
C TYR A 320 -13.03 18.80 13.18
N GLU A 321 -12.17 19.78 12.97
CA GLU A 321 -12.27 20.80 11.94
C GLU A 321 -11.36 20.50 10.74
#